data_5b10b541d0f2f0470c347e97f91fe9b0
#
_entry.id   5b10b541d0f2f0470c347e97f91fe9b0
#
_cell.length_a   1.000
_cell.length_b   1.000
_cell.length_c   1.000
_cell.angle_alpha   90.00
_cell.angle_beta   90.00
_cell.angle_gamma   90.00
#
_symmetry.space_group_name_H-M   'P 1'
#
loop_
_entity.id
_entity.type
_entity.pdbx_description
1 polymer ?
#
loop_
_entity_poly.entity_id
_entity_poly.type
_entity_poly.pdbx_seq_one_letter_code
_entity_poly.pdbx_strand_id
1 'polypeptide(L)'
;HYAAARINKDFVPTEGGYEVTLSCDVFARGVFLSLQGDIDNFISDNYMDILPGETVTVKVTTELPSLQFAERLQVVSFSDAVEQ
;
A
#
# COMPACT_ATOMS: atom_id res chain seq x y z
N HIS A 1 -16.02 10.21 17.52
CA HIS A 1 -16.12 9.97 16.09
C HIS A 1 -14.93 10.56 15.33
N TYR A 2 -14.45 9.84 14.40
CA TYR A 2 -13.34 10.34 13.59
C TYR A 2 -13.35 9.66 12.23
N ALA A 3 -12.66 10.25 11.30
CA ALA A 3 -12.62 9.74 9.94
C ALA A 3 -11.43 8.81 9.79
N ALA A 4 -11.67 7.62 9.27
CA ALA A 4 -10.59 6.71 8.95
C ALA A 4 -9.81 7.26 7.76
N ALA A 5 -8.51 7.01 7.75
CA ALA A 5 -7.69 7.43 6.65
C ALA A 5 -8.11 6.69 5.38
N ARG A 6 -8.26 7.44 4.31
CA ARG A 6 -8.55 6.87 3.00
C ARG A 6 -7.30 6.91 2.17
N ILE A 7 -6.71 5.76 1.97
CA ILE A 7 -5.48 5.67 1.22
C ILE A 7 -5.81 5.31 -0.21
N ASN A 8 -5.50 6.24 -1.11
CA ASN A 8 -5.64 6.00 -2.53
C ASN A 8 -4.43 5.20 -2.99
N LYS A 9 -4.66 4.15 -3.74
CA LYS A 9 -3.57 3.34 -4.25
C LYS A 9 -3.72 3.17 -5.74
N ASP A 10 -2.58 3.21 -6.41
CA ASP A 10 -2.52 2.98 -7.84
C ASP A 10 -1.23 2.23 -8.09
N PHE A 11 -1.12 1.52 -9.20
CA PHE A 11 0.10 0.84 -9.50
C PHE A 11 0.31 0.72 -11.01
N VAL A 12 1.59 0.60 -11.37
CA VAL A 12 1.97 0.37 -12.75
C VAL A 12 2.96 -0.79 -12.78
N PRO A 13 2.93 -1.60 -13.83
CA PRO A 13 3.89 -2.70 -13.94
C PRO A 13 5.28 -2.16 -14.24
N THR A 14 6.28 -2.82 -13.66
CA THR A 14 7.67 -2.50 -13.90
C THR A 14 8.41 -3.80 -14.15
N GLU A 15 9.68 -3.69 -14.48
CA GLU A 15 10.50 -4.89 -14.66
C GLU A 15 10.63 -5.61 -13.32
N GLY A 16 10.14 -6.81 -13.28
CA GLY A 16 10.21 -7.63 -12.08
C GLY A 16 9.11 -7.41 -11.06
N GLY A 17 8.14 -6.53 -11.32
CA GLY A 17 7.07 -6.30 -10.35
C GLY A 17 6.23 -5.09 -10.66
N TYR A 18 5.97 -4.30 -9.63
CA TYR A 18 5.07 -3.16 -9.72
C TYR A 18 5.58 -1.98 -8.91
N GLU A 19 5.17 -0.80 -9.33
CA GLU A 19 5.41 0.42 -8.59
C GLU A 19 4.06 0.90 -8.08
N VAL A 20 3.91 0.94 -6.76
CA VAL A 20 2.64 1.32 -6.12
C VAL A 20 2.75 2.74 -5.62
N THR A 21 1.79 3.56 -6.00
CA THR A 21 1.74 4.96 -5.58
C THR A 21 0.60 5.12 -4.58
N LEU A 22 0.92 5.67 -3.44
CA LEU A 22 -0.03 5.86 -2.34
C LEU A 22 -0.16 7.33 -2.02
N SER A 23 -1.40 7.74 -1.73
CA SER A 23 -1.67 9.10 -1.28
C SER A 23 -2.84 9.06 -0.33
N CYS A 24 -2.98 10.12 0.46
CA CYS A 24 -4.03 10.15 1.47
C CYS A 24 -4.48 11.59 1.71
N ASP A 25 -5.76 11.77 2.03
CA ASP A 25 -6.33 13.09 2.32
C ASP A 25 -6.07 13.54 3.76
N VAL A 26 -5.85 12.59 4.64
CA VAL A 26 -5.56 12.85 6.04
C VAL A 26 -4.26 12.13 6.39
N PHE A 27 -3.67 12.48 7.54
CA PHE A 27 -2.45 11.85 7.97
C PHE A 27 -2.67 10.34 8.15
N ALA A 28 -1.89 9.54 7.47
CA ALA A 28 -1.93 8.07 7.59
C ALA A 28 -0.64 7.61 8.24
N ARG A 29 -0.76 6.87 9.32
CA ARG A 29 0.36 6.48 10.15
C ARG A 29 0.63 5.00 10.08
N GLY A 30 1.91 4.65 9.94
CA GLY A 30 2.31 3.26 9.91
C GLY A 30 1.71 2.48 8.77
N VAL A 31 1.70 3.07 7.59
CA VAL A 31 1.12 2.44 6.41
C VAL A 31 2.00 1.29 5.93
N PHE A 32 1.38 0.16 5.67
CA PHE A 32 2.13 -0.96 5.14
C PHE A 32 1.31 -1.72 4.10
N LEU A 33 2.03 -2.37 3.20
CA LEU A 33 1.45 -3.15 2.13
C LEU A 33 1.67 -4.63 2.38
N SER A 34 0.74 -5.43 1.90
CA SER A 34 0.90 -6.88 1.92
C SER A 34 0.16 -7.48 0.73
N LEU A 35 0.56 -8.68 0.36
CA LEU A 35 -0.14 -9.47 -0.65
C LEU A 35 -0.78 -10.66 0.05
N GLN A 36 -2.08 -10.81 -0.13
CA GLN A 36 -2.80 -11.93 0.46
C GLN A 36 -2.34 -13.24 -0.16
N GLY A 37 -2.18 -14.24 0.67
CA GLY A 37 -1.79 -15.57 0.23
C GLY A 37 -0.31 -15.80 0.44
N ASP A 38 0.09 -17.02 0.12
CA ASP A 38 1.48 -17.46 0.28
C ASP A 38 2.22 -17.20 -1.02
N ILE A 39 2.57 -15.93 -1.24
CA ILE A 39 3.15 -15.48 -2.49
C ILE A 39 4.48 -14.82 -2.22
N ASP A 40 5.50 -15.25 -2.96
CA ASP A 40 6.82 -14.64 -2.86
C ASP A 40 6.75 -13.19 -3.36
N ASN A 41 7.21 -12.30 -2.52
CA ASN A 41 7.27 -10.90 -2.90
C ASN A 41 8.28 -10.17 -2.03
N PHE A 42 8.69 -9.00 -2.52
CA PHE A 42 9.55 -8.11 -1.75
C PHE A 42 8.98 -6.70 -1.88
N ILE A 43 8.77 -6.07 -0.73
CA ILE A 43 8.23 -4.71 -0.69
C ILE A 43 9.32 -3.78 -0.17
N SER A 44 9.66 -2.77 -0.96
CA SER A 44 10.82 -1.93 -0.67
C SER A 44 10.69 -1.13 0.62
N ASP A 45 9.49 -0.68 0.93
CA ASP A 45 9.24 0.12 2.12
C ASP A 45 7.92 -0.29 2.77
N ASN A 46 7.92 -0.31 4.10
CA ASN A 46 6.71 -0.56 4.85
C ASN A 46 6.73 0.30 6.11
N TYR A 47 5.56 0.41 6.75
CA TYR A 47 5.41 1.17 8.00
C TYR A 47 5.82 2.63 7.84
N MET A 48 5.36 3.23 6.75
CA MET A 48 5.65 4.63 6.45
C MET A 48 4.49 5.52 6.86
N ASP A 49 4.78 6.78 7.16
CA ASP A 49 3.76 7.77 7.43
C ASP A 49 3.51 8.58 6.16
N ILE A 50 2.25 8.84 5.85
CA ILE A 50 1.88 9.62 4.68
C ILE A 50 1.16 10.87 5.15
N LEU A 51 1.72 12.02 4.82
CA LEU A 51 1.10 13.30 5.18
C LEU A 51 -0.03 13.63 4.21
N PRO A 52 -1.01 14.42 4.66
CA PRO A 52 -2.11 14.82 3.77
C PRO A 52 -1.57 15.48 2.50
N GLY A 53 -2.01 14.99 1.36
CA GLY A 53 -1.57 15.51 0.08
C GLY A 53 -0.22 15.00 -0.40
N GLU A 54 0.45 14.19 0.40
CA GLU A 54 1.74 13.61 0.02
C GLU A 54 1.53 12.36 -0.82
N THR A 55 2.45 12.13 -1.75
CA THR A 55 2.44 10.94 -2.58
C THR A 55 3.70 10.13 -2.29
N VAL A 56 3.52 8.85 -2.04
CA VAL A 56 4.63 7.94 -1.73
C VAL A 56 4.62 6.81 -2.75
N THR A 57 5.80 6.44 -3.23
CA THR A 57 5.94 5.35 -4.19
C THR A 57 6.71 4.20 -3.55
N VAL A 58 6.14 3.01 -3.66
CA VAL A 58 6.71 1.79 -3.10
C VAL A 58 6.90 0.77 -4.22
N LYS A 59 8.03 0.11 -4.23
CA LYS A 59 8.30 -0.93 -5.23
C LYS A 59 8.00 -2.29 -4.65
N VAL A 60 7.24 -3.07 -5.41
CA VAL A 60 6.90 -4.44 -5.02
C VAL A 60 7.44 -5.38 -6.09
N THR A 61 8.27 -6.32 -5.68
CA THR A 61 8.83 -7.33 -6.57
C THR A 61 7.99 -8.59 -6.45
N THR A 62 7.39 -8.99 -7.54
CA THR A 62 6.54 -10.18 -7.60
C THR A 62 6.31 -10.58 -9.04
N GLU A 63 5.97 -11.85 -9.27
CA GLU A 63 5.66 -12.34 -10.60
C GLU A 63 4.16 -12.40 -10.89
N LEU A 64 3.34 -11.91 -9.98
CA LEU A 64 1.89 -11.95 -10.16
C LEU A 64 1.44 -11.14 -11.37
N PRO A 65 0.50 -11.65 -12.15
CA PRO A 65 -0.15 -10.84 -13.18
C PRO A 65 -0.94 -9.69 -12.58
N SER A 66 -1.15 -8.63 -13.36
CA SER A 66 -1.79 -7.41 -12.86
C SER A 66 -3.13 -7.64 -12.18
N LEU A 67 -3.98 -8.50 -12.75
CA LEU A 67 -5.29 -8.76 -12.16
C LEU A 67 -5.18 -9.39 -10.78
N GLN A 68 -4.28 -10.36 -10.66
CA GLN A 68 -4.08 -11.01 -9.36
C GLN A 68 -3.41 -10.08 -8.38
N PHE A 69 -2.47 -9.27 -8.85
CA PHE A 69 -1.83 -8.29 -7.98
C PHE A 69 -2.86 -7.32 -7.40
N ALA A 70 -3.76 -6.81 -8.25
CA ALA A 70 -4.79 -5.89 -7.80
C ALA A 70 -5.72 -6.53 -6.76
N GLU A 71 -6.05 -7.80 -6.94
CA GLU A 71 -6.93 -8.50 -6.03
C GLU A 71 -6.29 -8.80 -4.68
N ARG A 72 -4.98 -9.03 -4.67
CA ARG A 72 -4.28 -9.47 -3.47
C ARG A 72 -3.60 -8.36 -2.72
N LEU A 73 -3.39 -7.21 -3.37
CA LEU A 73 -2.71 -6.09 -2.72
C LEU A 73 -3.58 -5.49 -1.63
N GLN A 74 -3.03 -5.40 -0.43
CA GLN A 74 -3.69 -4.75 0.69
C GLN A 74 -2.82 -3.63 1.21
N VAL A 75 -3.45 -2.50 1.49
CA VAL A 75 -2.79 -1.34 2.08
C VAL A 75 -3.52 -1.02 3.38
N VAL A 76 -2.80 -1.07 4.47
CA VAL A 76 -3.37 -0.89 5.81
C VAL A 76 -2.54 0.16 6.53
N SER A 77 -3.20 0.98 7.34
CA SER A 77 -2.48 1.94 8.16
C SER A 77 -2.62 1.55 9.63
N PHE A 78 -1.61 1.91 10.41
CA PHE A 78 -1.63 1.67 11.84
C PHE A 78 -2.81 2.37 12.49
N SER A 79 -3.19 3.54 11.97
CA SER A 79 -4.35 4.26 12.46
C SER A 79 -5.62 3.43 12.37
N ASP A 80 -5.77 2.68 11.27
CA ASP A 80 -6.93 1.81 11.10
C ASP A 80 -6.91 0.68 12.12
N ALA A 81 -5.72 0.16 12.41
CA ALA A 81 -5.58 -0.99 13.30
C ALA A 81 -5.88 -0.64 14.76
N VAL A 82 -5.50 0.55 15.19
CA VAL A 82 -5.70 0.95 16.59
C VAL A 82 -7.03 1.62 16.83
N GLU A 83 -7.70 1.92 15.78
CA GLU A 83 -8.98 2.60 15.89
C GLU A 83 -10.04 1.55 16.18
N GLN A 84 -10.39 1.45 17.40
CA GLN A 84 -11.33 0.44 17.85
C GLN A 84 -12.42 1.06 18.71
#